data_873700c64304b5bb9ebe846ec10d73ab
#
_entry.id   873700c64304b5bb9ebe846ec10d73ab
#
_cell.length_a   1.000
_cell.length_b   1.000
_cell.length_c   1.000
_cell.angle_alpha   90.00
_cell.angle_beta   90.00
_cell.angle_gamma   90.00
#
_symmetry.space_group_name_H-M   'P 1'
#
loop_
_entity.id
_entity.type
_entity.pdbx_description
1 polymer ?
#
loop_
_entity_poly.entity_id
_entity_poly.type
_entity_poly.pdbx_seq_one_letter_code
_entity_poly.pdbx_strand_id
1 'polypeptide(L)'
;ECVQRKLHPLTTSLCVMSRSDNSYGLILASSPKFKEVFGKSNVSRARDLPFLIESRKFNYQKWYEKHTDIHGQRTEPTLEYVAFIESWAKRTHIVPPQMALYIEENIRMQKILSGYTSFEEIHSYSIDESFMDVTESLNLFYPDIKDKYVQMDRLAQKLQREVLARTGLYITVGMGDNPLLAKIAMDNYAKHNKNMRALIRYEDVPDKIW
;
A
#
# COMPACT_ATOMS: atom_id res chain seq x y z
N GLU A 1 11.52 0.93 3.33
CA GLU A 1 12.12 -0.16 4.11
C GLU A 1 12.61 -1.31 3.22
N CYS A 2 11.76 -1.92 2.38
CA CYS A 2 12.20 -3.04 1.54
C CYS A 2 13.36 -2.64 0.63
N VAL A 3 13.22 -1.55 -0.12
CA VAL A 3 14.25 -1.07 -1.05
C VAL A 3 15.58 -0.78 -0.35
N GLN A 4 15.54 -0.07 0.78
CA GLN A 4 16.71 0.20 1.62
C GLN A 4 17.46 -1.08 2.04
N ARG A 5 16.71 -2.15 2.28
CA ARG A 5 17.24 -3.48 2.68
C ARG A 5 17.58 -4.37 1.50
N LYS A 6 17.50 -3.87 0.28
CA LYS A 6 17.68 -4.64 -0.97
C LYS A 6 16.71 -5.82 -1.09
N LEU A 7 15.49 -5.66 -0.55
CA LEU A 7 14.40 -6.63 -0.61
C LEU A 7 13.36 -6.18 -1.63
N HIS A 8 12.68 -7.14 -2.26
CA HIS A 8 11.64 -6.82 -3.24
C HIS A 8 10.33 -6.42 -2.54
N PRO A 9 9.78 -5.19 -2.77
CA PRO A 9 8.64 -4.67 -2.01
C PRO A 9 7.36 -5.49 -2.11
N LEU A 10 7.10 -6.15 -3.25
CA LEU A 10 5.86 -6.88 -3.47
C LEU A 10 5.89 -8.33 -2.99
N THR A 11 7.08 -8.95 -2.91
CA THR A 11 7.22 -10.38 -2.57
C THR A 11 7.78 -10.63 -1.18
N THR A 12 8.34 -9.62 -0.54
CA THR A 12 8.87 -9.71 0.82
C THR A 12 7.77 -9.46 1.85
N SER A 13 7.65 -10.33 2.84
CA SER A 13 6.80 -10.08 4.02
C SER A 13 7.54 -9.15 4.99
N LEU A 14 7.07 -7.91 5.09
CA LEU A 14 7.64 -6.87 5.96
C LEU A 14 6.52 -6.07 6.63
N CYS A 15 6.71 -5.74 7.88
CA CYS A 15 5.80 -4.94 8.69
C CYS A 15 6.59 -3.87 9.44
N VAL A 16 6.13 -2.62 9.35
CA VAL A 16 6.62 -1.50 10.17
C VAL A 16 5.75 -1.38 11.40
N MET A 17 6.36 -1.43 12.57
CA MET A 17 5.64 -1.40 13.85
C MET A 17 6.20 -0.32 14.77
N SER A 18 5.30 0.36 15.50
CA SER A 18 5.70 1.38 16.49
C SER A 18 6.58 0.82 17.59
N ARG A 19 6.45 -0.47 17.90
CA ARG A 19 7.34 -1.27 18.73
C ARG A 19 7.56 -2.61 18.05
N SER A 20 8.79 -2.89 17.67
CA SER A 20 9.15 -4.11 16.91
C SER A 20 9.59 -5.28 17.80
N ASP A 21 9.70 -5.04 19.10
CA ASP A 21 10.23 -5.95 20.11
C ASP A 21 9.15 -6.69 20.91
N ASN A 22 7.89 -6.25 20.86
CA ASN A 22 6.83 -6.83 21.67
C ASN A 22 5.43 -6.71 21.07
N SER A 23 4.46 -7.37 21.69
CA SER A 23 3.06 -7.46 21.24
C SER A 23 2.22 -6.20 21.45
N TYR A 24 2.77 -5.14 22.06
CA TYR A 24 2.05 -3.88 22.30
C TYR A 24 2.18 -2.86 21.16
N GLY A 25 3.02 -3.16 20.16
CA GLY A 25 3.21 -2.30 19.00
C GLY A 25 1.97 -2.18 18.12
N LEU A 26 1.84 -1.01 17.47
CA LEU A 26 0.87 -0.80 16.39
C LEU A 26 1.53 -1.12 15.04
N ILE A 27 0.80 -1.78 14.16
CA ILE A 27 1.19 -1.97 12.77
C ILE A 27 0.91 -0.67 12.04
N LEU A 28 1.97 0.04 11.66
CA LEU A 28 1.89 1.33 10.97
C LEU A 28 1.79 1.14 9.47
N ALA A 29 2.54 0.20 8.92
CA ALA A 29 2.51 -0.16 7.50
C ALA A 29 2.91 -1.62 7.32
N SER A 30 2.43 -2.24 6.24
CA SER A 30 2.76 -3.62 5.90
C SER A 30 2.83 -3.82 4.39
N SER A 31 3.74 -4.68 3.96
CA SER A 31 3.91 -5.03 2.55
C SER A 31 2.69 -5.81 2.01
N PRO A 32 2.48 -5.82 0.68
CA PRO A 32 1.43 -6.64 0.08
C PRO A 32 1.52 -8.10 0.48
N LYS A 33 2.74 -8.65 0.52
CA LYS A 33 2.96 -10.05 0.91
C LYS A 33 2.61 -10.34 2.37
N PHE A 34 2.89 -9.39 3.27
CA PHE A 34 2.47 -9.50 4.67
C PHE A 34 0.94 -9.56 4.79
N LYS A 35 0.24 -8.69 4.06
CA LYS A 35 -1.23 -8.65 4.05
C LYS A 35 -1.82 -9.93 3.49
N GLU A 36 -1.27 -10.44 2.39
CA GLU A 36 -1.68 -11.69 1.76
C GLU A 36 -1.58 -12.88 2.72
N VAL A 37 -0.43 -13.01 3.39
CA VAL A 37 -0.14 -14.17 4.25
C VAL A 37 -0.90 -14.13 5.57
N PHE A 38 -0.97 -12.97 6.22
CA PHE A 38 -1.54 -12.86 7.57
C PHE A 38 -2.95 -12.27 7.60
N GLY A 39 -3.50 -11.90 6.46
CA GLY A 39 -4.85 -11.33 6.35
C GLY A 39 -5.02 -10.03 7.14
N LYS A 40 -3.94 -9.26 7.34
CA LYS A 40 -3.94 -8.05 8.16
C LYS A 40 -3.70 -6.81 7.32
N SER A 41 -4.66 -5.90 7.38
CA SER A 41 -4.49 -4.53 6.91
C SER A 41 -3.64 -3.71 7.90
N ASN A 42 -3.29 -2.50 7.49
CA ASN A 42 -2.72 -1.50 8.41
C ASN A 42 -3.71 -1.20 9.57
N VAL A 43 -3.23 -0.57 10.64
CA VAL A 43 -4.05 -0.17 11.81
C VAL A 43 -4.55 -1.36 12.64
N SER A 44 -3.74 -2.37 12.82
CA SER A 44 -3.97 -3.43 13.81
C SER A 44 -2.86 -3.45 14.86
N ARG A 45 -3.13 -4.08 15.99
CA ARG A 45 -2.11 -4.24 17.04
C ARG A 45 -1.30 -5.52 16.79
N ALA A 46 -0.05 -5.52 17.22
CA ALA A 46 0.81 -6.70 17.13
C ALA A 46 0.19 -7.95 17.78
N ARG A 47 -0.51 -7.76 18.91
CA ARG A 47 -1.22 -8.84 19.60
C ARG A 47 -2.35 -9.50 18.78
N ASP A 48 -2.81 -8.82 17.72
CA ASP A 48 -3.86 -9.36 16.84
C ASP A 48 -3.30 -10.22 15.70
N LEU A 49 -1.98 -10.34 15.62
CA LEU A 49 -1.33 -11.20 14.64
C LEU A 49 -1.57 -12.68 14.97
N PRO A 50 -1.58 -13.55 13.94
CA PRO A 50 -1.70 -15.00 14.15
C PRO A 50 -0.43 -15.66 14.71
N PHE A 51 0.61 -14.87 15.00
CA PHE A 51 1.86 -15.31 15.61
C PHE A 51 2.35 -14.33 16.69
N LEU A 52 3.15 -14.80 17.60
CA LEU A 52 3.78 -14.00 18.65
C LEU A 52 5.05 -13.35 18.11
N ILE A 53 5.24 -12.04 18.38
CA ILE A 53 6.37 -11.25 17.86
C ILE A 53 7.71 -11.82 18.32
N GLU A 54 7.82 -12.12 19.61
CA GLU A 54 9.06 -12.52 20.27
C GLU A 54 9.52 -13.91 19.83
N SER A 55 8.60 -14.87 19.84
CA SER A 55 8.91 -16.29 19.58
C SER A 55 8.72 -16.73 18.14
N ARG A 56 7.99 -15.95 17.34
CA ARG A 56 7.56 -16.29 15.99
C ARG A 56 6.69 -17.53 15.90
N LYS A 57 6.17 -17.98 17.04
CA LYS A 57 5.26 -19.12 17.15
C LYS A 57 3.81 -18.71 16.93
N PHE A 58 2.99 -19.68 16.57
CA PHE A 58 1.55 -19.48 16.39
C PHE A 58 0.89 -18.91 17.64
N ASN A 59 -0.05 -17.98 17.46
CA ASN A 59 -0.77 -17.33 18.57
C ASN A 59 -2.10 -18.06 18.82
N TYR A 60 -2.07 -19.13 19.60
CA TYR A 60 -3.25 -19.92 19.97
C TYR A 60 -4.31 -19.10 20.71
N GLN A 61 -3.90 -18.15 21.56
CA GLN A 61 -4.86 -17.31 22.27
C GLN A 61 -5.70 -16.51 21.26
N LYS A 62 -5.05 -15.90 20.27
CA LYS A 62 -5.75 -15.12 19.23
C LYS A 62 -6.60 -15.99 18.31
N TRP A 63 -6.18 -17.22 18.07
CA TRP A 63 -6.97 -18.20 17.33
C TRP A 63 -8.26 -18.51 18.07
N TYR A 64 -8.22 -18.88 19.35
CA TYR A 64 -9.39 -19.25 20.14
C TYR A 64 -10.37 -18.10 20.39
N GLU A 65 -9.90 -16.85 20.45
CA GLU A 65 -10.78 -15.66 20.49
C GLU A 65 -11.80 -15.63 19.33
N LYS A 66 -11.44 -16.22 18.17
CA LYS A 66 -12.26 -16.22 16.96
C LYS A 66 -12.93 -17.56 16.68
N HIS A 67 -12.41 -18.64 17.24
CA HIS A 67 -12.82 -20.01 16.94
C HIS A 67 -13.31 -20.74 18.20
N THR A 68 -13.96 -20.00 19.09
CA THR A 68 -14.72 -20.55 20.22
C THR A 68 -16.21 -20.25 19.96
N ASP A 69 -17.03 -21.28 20.02
CA ASP A 69 -18.48 -21.15 19.81
C ASP A 69 -19.20 -20.56 21.03
N ILE A 70 -20.52 -20.34 20.90
CA ILE A 70 -21.36 -19.78 21.95
C ILE A 70 -21.46 -20.72 23.21
N HIS A 71 -21.07 -21.97 23.09
CA HIS A 71 -21.04 -22.96 24.20
C HIS A 71 -19.63 -23.10 24.80
N GLY A 72 -18.65 -22.30 24.34
CA GLY A 72 -17.28 -22.34 24.81
C GLY A 72 -16.44 -23.47 24.20
N GLN A 73 -16.94 -24.18 23.18
CA GLN A 73 -16.19 -25.21 22.50
C GLN A 73 -15.19 -24.60 21.53
N ARG A 74 -13.92 -24.99 21.65
CA ARG A 74 -12.80 -24.49 20.84
C ARG A 74 -12.55 -25.37 19.64
N THR A 75 -12.33 -24.72 18.48
CA THR A 75 -11.87 -25.41 17.27
C THR A 75 -10.36 -25.29 17.17
N GLU A 76 -9.66 -26.43 17.09
CA GLU A 76 -8.21 -26.46 16.94
C GLU A 76 -7.78 -26.05 15.51
N PRO A 77 -6.68 -25.30 15.35
CA PRO A 77 -6.11 -25.05 14.05
C PRO A 77 -5.48 -26.34 13.49
N THR A 78 -5.52 -26.51 12.17
CA THR A 78 -4.79 -27.64 11.55
C THR A 78 -3.28 -27.47 11.71
N LEU A 79 -2.56 -28.59 11.83
CA LEU A 79 -1.10 -28.58 11.93
C LEU A 79 -0.44 -27.91 10.72
N GLU A 80 -1.01 -28.07 9.53
CA GLU A 80 -0.55 -27.43 8.31
C GLU A 80 -0.68 -25.89 8.38
N TYR A 81 -1.80 -25.39 8.89
CA TYR A 81 -2.00 -23.95 9.06
C TYR A 81 -1.04 -23.36 10.10
N VAL A 82 -0.84 -24.04 11.23
CA VAL A 82 0.15 -23.62 12.24
C VAL A 82 1.55 -23.57 11.65
N ALA A 83 1.97 -24.63 10.95
CA ALA A 83 3.28 -24.68 10.30
C ALA A 83 3.45 -23.60 9.23
N PHE A 84 2.42 -23.33 8.45
CA PHE A 84 2.39 -22.25 7.44
C PHE A 84 2.63 -20.88 8.10
N ILE A 85 1.86 -20.54 9.14
CA ILE A 85 1.98 -19.27 9.86
C ILE A 85 3.37 -19.12 10.49
N GLU A 86 3.88 -20.14 11.19
CA GLU A 86 5.20 -20.08 11.82
C GLU A 86 6.34 -19.96 10.79
N SER A 87 6.24 -20.67 9.68
CA SER A 87 7.21 -20.54 8.58
C SER A 87 7.28 -19.12 8.02
N TRP A 88 6.13 -18.49 7.79
CA TRP A 88 6.09 -17.11 7.32
C TRP A 88 6.49 -16.11 8.40
N ALA A 89 6.08 -16.32 9.65
CA ALA A 89 6.49 -15.47 10.77
C ALA A 89 8.02 -15.38 10.90
N LYS A 90 8.74 -16.51 10.75
CA LYS A 90 10.21 -16.55 10.78
C LYS A 90 10.86 -15.76 9.62
N ARG A 91 10.22 -15.72 8.45
CA ARG A 91 10.71 -15.00 7.26
C ARG A 91 10.25 -13.54 7.20
N THR A 92 9.37 -13.12 8.10
CA THR A 92 8.82 -11.77 8.12
C THR A 92 9.77 -10.81 8.81
N HIS A 93 10.07 -9.71 8.13
CA HIS A 93 10.82 -8.59 8.69
C HIS A 93 9.87 -7.70 9.48
N ILE A 94 10.13 -7.56 10.79
CA ILE A 94 9.45 -6.60 11.66
C ILE A 94 10.45 -5.51 12.01
N VAL A 95 10.14 -4.27 11.65
CA VAL A 95 11.08 -3.16 11.72
C VAL A 95 10.44 -1.94 12.39
N PRO A 96 11.21 -1.13 13.12
CA PRO A 96 10.73 0.14 13.62
C PRO A 96 10.56 1.17 12.49
N PRO A 97 9.75 2.22 12.67
CA PRO A 97 9.60 3.29 11.69
C PRO A 97 10.86 4.15 11.61
N GLN A 98 11.19 4.62 10.40
CA GLN A 98 12.31 5.52 10.12
C GLN A 98 11.78 6.83 9.50
N MET A 99 11.19 7.70 10.32
CA MET A 99 10.47 8.89 9.83
C MET A 99 11.35 9.83 9.02
N ALA A 100 12.62 10.01 9.39
CA ALA A 100 13.56 10.83 8.62
C ALA A 100 13.72 10.30 7.18
N LEU A 101 13.92 8.98 7.04
CA LEU A 101 13.99 8.33 5.73
C LEU A 101 12.70 8.52 4.93
N TYR A 102 11.53 8.43 5.56
CA TYR A 102 10.25 8.58 4.85
C TYR A 102 10.05 9.99 4.35
N ILE A 103 10.48 11.00 5.12
CA ILE A 103 10.47 12.41 4.71
C ILE A 103 11.42 12.64 3.53
N GLU A 104 12.63 12.10 3.58
CA GLU A 104 13.60 12.18 2.48
C GLU A 104 13.05 11.58 1.17
N GLU A 105 12.45 10.39 1.25
CA GLU A 105 11.86 9.74 0.09
C GLU A 105 10.60 10.49 -0.42
N ASN A 106 9.81 11.10 0.46
CA ASN A 106 8.72 11.99 0.05
C ASN A 106 9.25 13.20 -0.73
N ILE A 107 10.26 13.90 -0.22
CA ILE A 107 10.89 15.04 -0.92
C ILE A 107 11.43 14.61 -2.29
N ARG A 108 12.07 13.44 -2.35
CA ARG A 108 12.56 12.87 -3.60
C ARG A 108 11.42 12.58 -4.59
N MET A 109 10.30 12.07 -4.08
CA MET A 109 9.10 11.85 -4.87
C MET A 109 8.54 13.16 -5.42
N GLN A 110 8.39 14.20 -4.60
CA GLN A 110 7.92 15.52 -5.03
C GLN A 110 8.76 16.09 -6.17
N LYS A 111 10.07 15.89 -6.13
CA LYS A 111 10.98 16.29 -7.23
C LYS A 111 10.77 15.51 -8.53
N ILE A 112 10.30 14.27 -8.44
CA ILE A 112 9.92 13.50 -9.64
C ILE A 112 8.58 14.01 -10.18
N LEU A 113 7.61 14.23 -9.30
CA LEU A 113 6.28 14.73 -9.68
C LEU A 113 6.36 16.10 -10.36
N SER A 114 7.23 17.00 -9.89
CA SER A 114 7.43 18.34 -10.50
C SER A 114 8.00 18.33 -11.92
N GLY A 115 8.44 17.17 -12.41
CA GLY A 115 8.77 16.97 -13.82
C GLY A 115 7.54 16.77 -14.72
N TYR A 116 6.34 16.67 -14.14
CA TYR A 116 5.09 16.36 -14.85
C TYR A 116 4.04 17.46 -14.77
N THR A 117 4.12 18.32 -13.77
CA THR A 117 3.29 19.52 -13.61
C THR A 117 4.04 20.56 -12.79
N SER A 118 3.51 21.77 -12.67
CA SER A 118 4.13 22.81 -11.83
C SER A 118 4.08 22.41 -10.35
N PHE A 119 4.97 22.97 -9.55
CA PHE A 119 5.01 22.64 -8.12
C PHE A 119 3.75 23.09 -7.38
N GLU A 120 3.12 24.17 -7.83
CA GLU A 120 1.87 24.71 -7.30
C GLU A 120 0.69 23.77 -7.51
N GLU A 121 0.75 22.94 -8.56
CA GLU A 121 -0.28 21.95 -8.89
C GLU A 121 -0.06 20.60 -8.18
N ILE A 122 0.95 20.51 -7.31
CA ILE A 122 1.22 19.32 -6.50
C ILE A 122 0.80 19.59 -5.08
N HIS A 123 -0.21 18.86 -4.61
CA HIS A 123 -0.69 18.94 -3.23
C HIS A 123 -0.26 17.69 -2.44
N SER A 124 0.67 17.84 -1.50
CA SER A 124 1.04 16.78 -0.56
C SER A 124 -0.11 16.57 0.43
N TYR A 125 -0.85 15.49 0.24
CA TYR A 125 -1.98 15.14 1.10
C TYR A 125 -1.52 14.46 2.41
N SER A 126 -0.51 13.60 2.30
CA SER A 126 0.15 12.94 3.44
C SER A 126 1.61 12.65 3.12
N ILE A 127 2.32 11.95 4.03
CA ILE A 127 3.72 11.58 3.80
C ILE A 127 3.92 10.62 2.62
N ASP A 128 2.89 9.89 2.22
CA ASP A 128 2.94 8.86 1.18
C ASP A 128 1.90 9.06 0.07
N GLU A 129 1.13 10.14 0.13
CA GLU A 129 0.10 10.45 -0.85
C GLU A 129 0.17 11.91 -1.32
N SER A 130 0.03 12.13 -2.62
CA SER A 130 -0.03 13.46 -3.23
C SER A 130 -1.08 13.50 -4.33
N PHE A 131 -1.74 14.63 -4.48
CA PHE A 131 -2.53 14.95 -5.67
C PHE A 131 -1.69 15.77 -6.65
N MET A 132 -1.97 15.59 -7.92
CA MET A 132 -1.39 16.38 -9.01
C MET A 132 -2.51 16.82 -9.94
N ASP A 133 -2.65 18.12 -10.18
CA ASP A 133 -3.40 18.57 -11.33
C ASP A 133 -2.48 18.50 -12.57
N VAL A 134 -2.91 17.78 -13.57
CA VAL A 134 -2.15 17.58 -14.82
C VAL A 134 -2.87 18.14 -16.04
N THR A 135 -3.97 18.86 -15.81
CA THR A 135 -4.85 19.38 -16.88
C THR A 135 -4.07 20.11 -17.97
N GLU A 136 -3.25 21.07 -17.57
CA GLU A 136 -2.43 21.87 -18.51
C GLU A 136 -1.27 21.05 -19.10
N SER A 137 -0.79 20.06 -18.38
CA SER A 137 0.38 19.26 -18.77
C SER A 137 0.05 18.17 -19.79
N LEU A 138 -1.18 17.68 -19.85
CA LEU A 138 -1.56 16.56 -20.71
C LEU A 138 -1.24 16.82 -22.19
N ASN A 139 -1.61 17.98 -22.70
CA ASN A 139 -1.36 18.36 -24.10
C ASN A 139 0.13 18.60 -24.37
N LEU A 140 0.90 18.99 -23.38
CA LEU A 140 2.36 19.15 -23.52
C LEU A 140 3.03 17.78 -23.72
N PHE A 141 2.61 16.77 -22.96
CA PHE A 141 3.20 15.43 -23.04
C PHE A 141 2.66 14.59 -24.20
N TYR A 142 1.39 14.77 -24.55
CA TYR A 142 0.69 13.92 -25.53
C TYR A 142 -0.19 14.75 -26.49
N PRO A 143 0.38 15.69 -27.28
CA PRO A 143 -0.40 16.59 -28.14
C PRO A 143 -1.21 15.84 -29.23
N ASP A 144 -0.75 14.67 -29.64
CA ASP A 144 -1.41 13.87 -30.69
C ASP A 144 -2.59 13.04 -30.18
N ILE A 145 -2.78 12.94 -28.87
CA ILE A 145 -3.88 12.18 -28.24
C ILE A 145 -5.00 13.16 -27.88
N LYS A 146 -6.16 13.03 -28.51
CA LYS A 146 -7.30 13.93 -28.26
C LYS A 146 -8.08 13.60 -26.99
N ASP A 147 -8.10 12.34 -26.57
CA ASP A 147 -8.81 11.88 -25.39
C ASP A 147 -7.97 12.12 -24.13
N LYS A 148 -8.43 13.05 -23.27
CA LYS A 148 -7.74 13.43 -22.03
C LYS A 148 -7.54 12.23 -21.07
N TYR A 149 -8.45 11.28 -21.06
CA TYR A 149 -8.35 10.11 -20.17
C TYR A 149 -7.29 9.11 -20.65
N VAL A 150 -7.12 9.00 -21.96
CA VAL A 150 -6.01 8.24 -22.55
C VAL A 150 -4.69 8.94 -22.28
N GLN A 151 -4.64 10.28 -22.38
CA GLN A 151 -3.45 11.06 -21.99
C GLN A 151 -3.10 10.83 -20.50
N MET A 152 -4.09 10.91 -19.60
CA MET A 152 -3.90 10.67 -18.16
C MET A 152 -3.33 9.27 -17.88
N ASP A 153 -3.88 8.21 -18.49
CA ASP A 153 -3.36 6.85 -18.30
C ASP A 153 -1.92 6.70 -18.81
N ARG A 154 -1.60 7.31 -19.95
CA ARG A 154 -0.23 7.32 -20.48
C ARG A 154 0.74 8.06 -19.56
N LEU A 155 0.32 9.22 -19.03
CA LEU A 155 1.10 9.99 -18.08
C LEU A 155 1.34 9.21 -16.79
N ALA A 156 0.30 8.61 -16.22
CA ALA A 156 0.38 7.75 -15.05
C ALA A 156 1.34 6.57 -15.26
N GLN A 157 1.26 5.91 -16.41
CA GLN A 157 2.17 4.83 -16.75
C GLN A 157 3.64 5.30 -16.84
N LYS A 158 3.88 6.45 -17.47
CA LYS A 158 5.21 7.06 -17.57
C LYS A 158 5.75 7.39 -16.18
N LEU A 159 4.93 8.02 -15.34
CA LEU A 159 5.28 8.36 -13.96
C LEU A 159 5.62 7.12 -13.13
N GLN A 160 4.79 6.07 -13.17
CA GLN A 160 5.07 4.81 -12.47
C GLN A 160 6.42 4.20 -12.85
N ARG A 161 6.76 4.21 -14.15
CA ARG A 161 8.04 3.70 -14.65
C ARG A 161 9.22 4.54 -14.17
N GLU A 162 9.09 5.86 -14.21
CA GLU A 162 10.15 6.77 -13.76
C GLU A 162 10.37 6.65 -12.25
N VAL A 163 9.31 6.65 -11.45
CA VAL A 163 9.41 6.46 -10.01
C VAL A 163 10.10 5.14 -9.69
N LEU A 164 9.66 4.05 -10.31
CA LEU A 164 10.28 2.74 -10.10
C LEU A 164 11.76 2.74 -10.49
N ALA A 165 12.11 3.33 -11.63
CA ALA A 165 13.50 3.37 -12.11
C ALA A 165 14.40 4.21 -11.19
N ARG A 166 13.90 5.33 -10.66
CA ARG A 166 14.70 6.27 -9.85
C ARG A 166 14.73 5.95 -8.37
N THR A 167 13.72 5.27 -7.84
CA THR A 167 13.55 5.05 -6.39
C THR A 167 13.44 3.57 -6.00
N GLY A 168 13.14 2.68 -6.94
CA GLY A 168 12.79 1.29 -6.66
C GLY A 168 11.39 1.13 -6.01
N LEU A 169 10.61 2.21 -5.90
CA LEU A 169 9.28 2.18 -5.30
C LEU A 169 8.20 1.91 -6.36
N TYR A 170 7.22 1.10 -5.99
CA TYR A 170 5.98 0.95 -6.73
C TYR A 170 4.95 1.93 -6.20
N ILE A 171 4.33 2.70 -7.08
CA ILE A 171 3.25 3.62 -6.74
C ILE A 171 1.94 3.19 -7.36
N THR A 172 0.85 3.44 -6.63
CA THR A 172 -0.51 3.28 -7.10
C THR A 172 -1.05 4.63 -7.55
N VAL A 173 -1.67 4.69 -8.72
CA VAL A 173 -2.19 5.93 -9.30
C VAL A 173 -3.69 5.83 -9.51
N GLY A 174 -4.45 6.67 -8.83
CA GLY A 174 -5.85 6.94 -9.12
C GLY A 174 -5.98 8.17 -10.00
N MET A 175 -6.86 8.10 -10.98
CA MET A 175 -7.14 9.19 -11.92
C MET A 175 -8.63 9.54 -11.87
N GLY A 176 -8.96 10.79 -12.06
CA GLY A 176 -10.35 11.25 -12.06
C GLY A 176 -10.47 12.71 -12.44
N ASP A 177 -11.70 13.16 -12.70
CA ASP A 177 -12.00 14.55 -13.08
C ASP A 177 -11.87 15.54 -11.89
N ASN A 178 -11.66 15.04 -10.70
CA ASN A 178 -11.39 15.83 -9.49
C ASN A 178 -10.64 14.99 -8.45
N PRO A 179 -10.09 15.61 -7.38
CA PRO A 179 -9.33 14.89 -6.34
C PRO A 179 -10.13 13.77 -5.64
N LEU A 180 -11.44 13.93 -5.44
CA LEU A 180 -12.28 12.90 -4.81
C LEU A 180 -12.36 11.65 -5.68
N LEU A 181 -12.66 11.80 -6.97
CA LEU A 181 -12.74 10.68 -7.90
C LEU A 181 -11.39 10.00 -8.07
N ALA A 182 -10.29 10.77 -8.15
CA ALA A 182 -8.95 10.24 -8.18
C ALA A 182 -8.62 9.42 -6.92
N LYS A 183 -8.99 9.92 -5.74
CA LYS A 183 -8.79 9.20 -4.47
C LYS A 183 -9.59 7.90 -4.40
N ILE A 184 -10.87 7.93 -4.78
CA ILE A 184 -11.72 6.73 -4.82
C ILE A 184 -11.17 5.72 -5.85
N ALA A 185 -10.75 6.19 -7.02
CA ALA A 185 -10.12 5.35 -8.03
C ALA A 185 -8.86 4.65 -7.50
N MET A 186 -8.03 5.36 -6.74
CA MET A 186 -6.84 4.82 -6.14
C MET A 186 -7.18 3.75 -5.09
N ASP A 187 -8.04 4.08 -4.12
CA ASP A 187 -8.28 3.23 -2.95
C ASP A 187 -9.08 1.98 -3.28
N ASN A 188 -10.12 2.10 -4.11
CA ASN A 188 -11.06 1.02 -4.35
C ASN A 188 -10.71 0.16 -5.57
N TYR A 189 -9.96 0.70 -6.53
CA TYR A 189 -9.70 0.01 -7.79
C TYR A 189 -8.20 -0.17 -8.09
N ALA A 190 -7.41 0.90 -8.08
CA ALA A 190 -6.02 0.82 -8.51
C ALA A 190 -5.17 -0.09 -7.61
N LYS A 191 -5.41 -0.11 -6.30
CA LYS A 191 -4.73 -0.99 -5.35
C LYS A 191 -4.99 -2.49 -5.60
N HIS A 192 -6.06 -2.81 -6.32
CA HIS A 192 -6.45 -4.19 -6.67
C HIS A 192 -6.12 -4.56 -8.12
N ASN A 193 -5.71 -3.60 -8.94
CA ASN A 193 -5.33 -3.82 -10.32
C ASN A 193 -3.86 -4.24 -10.45
N LYS A 194 -3.57 -5.16 -11.37
CA LYS A 194 -2.20 -5.61 -11.66
C LYS A 194 -1.26 -4.48 -12.12
N ASN A 195 -1.81 -3.49 -12.83
CA ASN A 195 -1.06 -2.31 -13.30
C ASN A 195 -1.01 -1.17 -12.27
N MET A 196 -1.64 -1.33 -11.10
CA MET A 196 -1.70 -0.33 -10.01
C MET A 196 -2.22 1.03 -10.46
N ARG A 197 -3.14 1.05 -11.44
CA ARG A 197 -3.80 2.27 -11.95
C ARG A 197 -5.29 2.05 -12.11
N ALA A 198 -6.07 3.10 -11.89
CA ALA A 198 -7.51 3.11 -12.18
C ALA A 198 -7.97 4.53 -12.48
N LEU A 199 -9.06 4.64 -13.23
CA LEU A 199 -9.71 5.88 -13.61
C LEU A 199 -11.20 5.82 -13.23
N ILE A 200 -11.71 6.90 -12.65
CA ILE A 200 -13.13 7.17 -12.47
C ILE A 200 -13.45 8.53 -13.11
N ARG A 201 -14.34 8.53 -14.10
CA ARG A 201 -14.87 9.73 -14.76
C ARG A 201 -16.15 10.17 -14.08
N TYR A 202 -16.60 11.39 -14.32
CA TYR A 202 -17.93 11.82 -13.84
C TYR A 202 -19.06 10.90 -14.33
N GLU A 203 -18.99 10.43 -15.56
CA GLU A 203 -19.98 9.50 -16.15
C GLU A 203 -20.01 8.13 -15.48
N ASP A 204 -18.90 7.71 -14.86
CA ASP A 204 -18.78 6.43 -14.15
C ASP A 204 -19.40 6.44 -12.74
N VAL A 205 -19.72 7.64 -12.20
CA VAL A 205 -20.17 7.82 -10.81
C VAL A 205 -21.42 7.00 -10.47
N PRO A 206 -22.49 6.97 -11.29
CA PRO A 206 -23.69 6.19 -10.97
C PRO A 206 -23.42 4.69 -10.79
N ASP A 207 -22.48 4.14 -11.56
CA ASP A 207 -22.21 2.69 -11.60
C ASP A 207 -21.09 2.26 -10.63
N LYS A 208 -20.16 3.18 -10.33
CA LYS A 208 -18.96 2.84 -9.54
C LYS A 208 -18.98 3.36 -8.10
N ILE A 209 -19.84 4.33 -7.79
CA ILE A 209 -19.86 4.98 -6.47
C ILE A 209 -21.19 4.77 -5.78
N TRP A 210 -22.30 4.73 -6.48
CA TRP A 210 -23.67 4.48 -5.98
C TRP A 210 -24.10 3.07 -6.26
#